data_8311d9224d3db5639c2ca88cb3ee7455
#
_entry.id   8311d9224d3db5639c2ca88cb3ee7455
#
_cell.length_a   1.000
_cell.length_b   1.000
_cell.length_c   1.000
_cell.angle_alpha   90.00
_cell.angle_beta   90.00
_cell.angle_gamma   90.00
#
_symmetry.space_group_name_H-M   'P 1'
#
loop_
_entity.id
_entity.type
_entity.pdbx_description
1 polymer ?
#
loop_
_entity_poly.entity_id
_entity_poly.type
_entity_poly.pdbx_seq_one_letter_code
_entity_poly.pdbx_strand_id
1 'polypeptide(L)'
;LGLFRETFRRGNRLCMCGMLATEYATLPRPVRAEVNAFYRDAEAWLARVFAAGRSRGLLAFSGPPASAARTFFGALEGAMIAARAFKDEKRLTSAGNWLIQSIGRGRIA
;
A
#
# COMPACT_ATOMS: atom_id res chain seq x y z
N LEU A 1 0.87 -7.48 2.38
CA LEU A 1 -0.59 -7.61 2.47
C LEU A 1 -1.04 -8.15 3.82
N GLY A 2 -0.27 -9.10 4.38
CA GLY A 2 -0.61 -9.64 5.69
C GLY A 2 -0.68 -8.58 6.78
N LEU A 3 0.23 -7.61 6.74
CA LEU A 3 0.22 -6.53 7.72
C LEU A 3 -1.06 -5.70 7.64
N PHE A 4 -1.53 -5.41 6.43
CA PHE A 4 -2.77 -4.66 6.24
C PHE A 4 -3.96 -5.43 6.78
N ARG A 5 -4.04 -6.74 6.51
CA ARG A 5 -5.13 -7.56 7.02
C ARG A 5 -5.12 -7.65 8.54
N GLU A 6 -3.92 -7.77 9.13
CA GLU A 6 -3.78 -7.83 10.58
C GLU A 6 -4.27 -6.54 11.22
N THR A 7 -3.91 -5.40 10.64
CA THR A 7 -4.33 -4.09 11.12
C THR A 7 -5.85 -3.97 11.07
N PHE A 8 -6.45 -4.42 9.98
CA PHE A 8 -7.90 -4.40 9.81
C PHE A 8 -8.59 -5.28 10.86
N ARG A 9 -8.09 -6.50 11.07
CA ARG A 9 -8.69 -7.45 12.00
C ARG A 9 -8.64 -6.99 13.45
N ARG A 10 -7.62 -6.23 13.80
CA ARG A 10 -7.44 -5.72 15.16
C ARG A 10 -8.34 -4.54 15.45
N GLY A 11 -9.61 -4.69 15.20
CA GLY A 11 -10.59 -3.68 15.52
C GLY A 11 -11.05 -2.85 14.33
N ASN A 12 -10.89 -3.37 13.14
CA ASN A 12 -11.34 -2.71 11.93
C ASN A 12 -10.68 -1.34 11.79
N ARG A 13 -9.37 -1.28 12.05
CA ARG A 13 -8.62 -0.03 12.06
C ARG A 13 -7.91 0.21 10.75
N LEU A 14 -7.78 1.49 10.42
CA LEU A 14 -6.89 1.90 9.34
C LEU A 14 -5.46 1.91 9.86
N CYS A 15 -4.50 1.88 8.93
CA CYS A 15 -3.12 2.22 9.24
C CYS A 15 -3.10 3.60 9.89
N MET A 16 -2.39 3.73 11.01
CA MET A 16 -2.37 5.00 11.73
C MET A 16 -1.89 6.15 10.85
N CYS A 17 -0.86 5.92 10.05
CA CYS A 17 -0.34 6.98 9.17
C CYS A 17 -1.33 7.34 8.07
N GLY A 18 -2.14 6.39 7.61
CA GLY A 18 -3.21 6.67 6.67
C GLY A 18 -4.28 7.56 7.28
N MET A 19 -4.65 7.28 8.53
CA MET A 19 -5.61 8.11 9.24
C MET A 19 -5.07 9.52 9.46
N LEU A 20 -3.81 9.64 9.86
CA LEU A 20 -3.18 10.94 10.05
C LEU A 20 -3.09 11.69 8.74
N ALA A 21 -2.82 11.01 7.63
CA ALA A 21 -2.74 11.66 6.33
C ALA A 21 -4.07 12.28 5.90
N THR A 22 -5.20 11.66 6.26
CA THR A 22 -6.51 12.23 5.93
C THR A 22 -6.83 13.49 6.74
N GLU A 23 -6.14 13.68 7.88
CA GLU A 23 -6.29 14.84 8.73
C GLU A 23 -5.12 15.81 8.58
N TYR A 24 -4.38 15.69 7.49
CA TYR A 24 -3.07 16.32 7.35
C TYR A 24 -3.08 17.83 7.62
N ALA A 25 -4.08 18.53 7.13
CA ALA A 25 -4.14 20.00 7.24
C ALA A 25 -4.24 20.47 8.70
N THR A 26 -4.77 19.63 9.59
CA THR A 26 -4.96 19.99 10.99
C THR A 26 -3.85 19.51 11.91
N LEU A 27 -2.87 18.77 11.36
CA LEU A 27 -1.79 18.21 12.17
C LEU A 27 -0.71 19.23 12.49
N PRO A 28 -0.11 19.16 13.68
CA PRO A 28 1.08 19.96 13.97
C PRO A 28 2.21 19.65 12.99
N ARG A 29 3.07 20.64 12.74
CA ARG A 29 4.18 20.48 11.79
C ARG A 29 5.06 19.26 12.05
N PRO A 30 5.48 18.98 13.30
CA PRO A 30 6.31 17.80 13.55
C PRO A 30 5.60 16.50 13.18
N VAL A 31 4.29 16.40 13.42
CA VAL A 31 3.51 15.21 13.08
C VAL A 31 3.40 15.05 11.57
N ARG A 32 3.19 16.17 10.85
CA ARG A 32 3.15 16.14 9.39
C ARG A 32 4.48 15.64 8.82
N ALA A 33 5.61 16.06 9.41
CA ALA A 33 6.92 15.60 8.96
C ALA A 33 7.06 14.09 9.13
N GLU A 34 6.57 13.55 10.25
CA GLU A 34 6.62 12.11 10.51
C GLU A 34 5.75 11.32 9.53
N VAL A 35 4.56 11.82 9.22
CA VAL A 35 3.67 11.18 8.24
C VAL A 35 4.35 11.15 6.87
N ASN A 36 4.93 12.27 6.44
CA ASN A 36 5.65 12.33 5.17
C ASN A 36 6.84 11.36 5.15
N ALA A 37 7.59 11.29 6.25
CA ALA A 37 8.74 10.40 6.34
C ALA A 37 8.29 8.94 6.22
N PHE A 38 7.20 8.57 6.89
CA PHE A 38 6.67 7.21 6.79
C PHE A 38 6.34 6.84 5.35
N TYR A 39 5.61 7.71 4.65
CA TYR A 39 5.22 7.43 3.27
C TYR A 39 6.43 7.34 2.36
N ARG A 40 7.39 8.27 2.51
CA ARG A 40 8.60 8.23 1.70
C ARG A 40 9.40 6.95 1.93
N ASP A 41 9.55 6.54 3.19
CA ASP A 41 10.31 5.34 3.53
C ASP A 41 9.61 4.08 3.02
N ALA A 42 8.31 4.00 3.18
CA ALA A 42 7.53 2.86 2.72
C ALA A 42 7.58 2.74 1.21
N GLU A 43 7.41 3.86 0.50
CA GLU A 43 7.45 3.86 -0.97
C GLU A 43 8.85 3.54 -1.48
N ALA A 44 9.89 4.07 -0.84
CA ALA A 44 11.26 3.79 -1.23
C ALA A 44 11.60 2.31 -1.03
N TRP A 45 11.20 1.74 0.08
CA TRP A 45 11.40 0.32 0.33
C TRP A 45 10.69 -0.53 -0.71
N LEU A 46 9.44 -0.22 -0.99
CA LEU A 46 8.66 -0.97 -1.96
C LEU A 46 9.24 -0.82 -3.38
N ALA A 47 9.74 0.37 -3.71
CA ALA A 47 10.39 0.60 -5.00
C ALA A 47 11.62 -0.29 -5.16
N ARG A 48 12.40 -0.46 -4.10
CA ARG A 48 13.57 -1.37 -4.12
C ARG A 48 13.13 -2.81 -4.32
N VAL A 49 12.08 -3.23 -3.65
CA VAL A 49 11.54 -4.59 -3.81
C VAL A 49 11.07 -4.80 -5.25
N PHE A 50 10.37 -3.83 -5.81
CA PHE A 50 9.86 -3.91 -7.18
C PHE A 50 10.99 -3.93 -8.19
N ALA A 51 12.01 -3.09 -8.01
CA ALA A 51 13.16 -3.06 -8.91
C ALA A 51 13.90 -4.41 -8.89
N ALA A 52 14.14 -4.96 -7.70
CA ALA A 52 14.79 -6.25 -7.58
C ALA A 52 13.95 -7.37 -8.19
N GLY A 53 12.65 -7.36 -7.96
CA GLY A 53 11.76 -8.36 -8.53
C GLY A 53 11.73 -8.32 -10.05
N ARG A 54 11.71 -7.13 -10.63
CA ARG A 54 11.75 -6.98 -12.08
C ARG A 54 13.08 -7.45 -12.66
N SER A 55 14.19 -7.10 -12.00
CA SER A 55 15.52 -7.55 -12.41
C SER A 55 15.64 -9.06 -12.45
N ARG A 56 14.99 -9.74 -11.51
CA ARG A 56 15.03 -11.20 -11.42
C ARG A 56 13.98 -11.89 -12.29
N GLY A 57 13.17 -11.12 -12.99
CA GLY A 57 12.12 -11.68 -13.82
C GLY A 57 10.91 -12.18 -13.05
N LEU A 58 10.77 -11.81 -11.78
CA LEU A 58 9.66 -12.23 -10.93
C LEU A 58 8.47 -11.28 -11.04
N LEU A 59 8.73 -10.02 -11.41
CA LEU A 59 7.71 -9.00 -11.56
C LEU A 59 7.80 -8.39 -12.96
N ALA A 60 6.66 -7.92 -13.45
CA ALA A 60 6.58 -7.26 -14.75
C ALA A 60 5.69 -6.03 -14.62
N PHE A 61 6.26 -4.88 -14.83
CA PHE A 61 5.55 -3.60 -14.84
C PHE A 61 6.36 -2.62 -15.68
N SER A 62 5.69 -1.62 -16.22
CA SER A 62 6.37 -0.59 -17.02
C SER A 62 6.63 0.64 -16.18
N GLY A 63 7.61 1.43 -16.60
CA GLY A 63 7.93 2.69 -15.95
C GLY A 63 8.83 2.54 -14.74
N PRO A 64 9.09 3.65 -14.04
CA PRO A 64 10.00 3.65 -12.91
C PRO A 64 9.44 2.84 -11.72
N PRO A 65 10.28 2.10 -11.01
CA PRO A 65 9.83 1.37 -9.80
C PRO A 65 9.18 2.28 -8.76
N ALA A 66 9.62 3.52 -8.66
CA ALA A 66 9.04 4.47 -7.70
C ALA A 66 7.57 4.75 -8.01
N SER A 67 7.22 4.87 -9.28
CA SER A 67 5.83 5.12 -9.68
C SER A 67 4.95 3.91 -9.41
N ALA A 68 5.46 2.72 -9.73
CA ALA A 68 4.73 1.48 -9.45
C ALA A 68 4.51 1.32 -7.95
N ALA A 69 5.53 1.61 -7.15
CA ALA A 69 5.43 1.50 -5.69
C ALA A 69 4.38 2.44 -5.12
N ARG A 70 4.39 3.69 -5.58
CA ARG A 70 3.39 4.68 -5.11
C ARG A 70 1.98 4.26 -5.44
N THR A 71 1.78 3.77 -6.66
CA THR A 71 0.46 3.35 -7.09
C THR A 71 -0.01 2.13 -6.31
N PHE A 72 0.87 1.16 -6.12
CA PHE A 72 0.55 -0.06 -5.39
C PHE A 72 0.19 0.26 -3.94
N PHE A 73 1.03 1.04 -3.28
CA PHE A 73 0.82 1.40 -1.88
C PHE A 73 -0.47 2.22 -1.72
N GLY A 74 -0.67 3.19 -2.61
CA GLY A 74 -1.88 4.02 -2.58
C GLY A 74 -3.15 3.21 -2.78
N ALA A 75 -3.11 2.23 -3.68
CA ALA A 75 -4.26 1.36 -3.92
C ALA A 75 -4.60 0.52 -2.69
N LEU A 76 -3.58 -0.01 -1.99
CA LEU A 76 -3.82 -0.76 -0.76
C LEU A 76 -4.41 0.11 0.33
N GLU A 77 -3.90 1.34 0.49
CA GLU A 77 -4.43 2.28 1.47
C GLU A 77 -5.88 2.64 1.16
N GLY A 78 -6.19 2.88 -0.10
CA GLY A 78 -7.56 3.17 -0.52
C GLY A 78 -8.51 1.99 -0.29
N ALA A 79 -8.04 0.78 -0.61
CA ALA A 79 -8.82 -0.42 -0.37
C ALA A 79 -9.09 -0.64 1.12
N MET A 80 -8.11 -0.30 1.97
CA MET A 80 -8.25 -0.41 3.40
C MET A 80 -9.31 0.55 3.94
N ILE A 81 -9.32 1.77 3.42
CA ILE A 81 -10.34 2.76 3.80
C ILE A 81 -11.73 2.26 3.42
N ALA A 82 -11.88 1.77 2.20
CA ALA A 82 -13.17 1.24 1.73
C ALA A 82 -13.60 0.01 2.54
N ALA A 83 -12.65 -0.89 2.83
CA ALA A 83 -12.93 -2.07 3.63
C ALA A 83 -13.47 -1.70 5.00
N ARG A 84 -12.90 -0.66 5.59
CA ARG A 84 -13.37 -0.17 6.88
C ARG A 84 -14.77 0.44 6.78
N ALA A 85 -15.00 1.24 5.75
CA ALA A 85 -16.29 1.89 5.56
C ALA A 85 -17.43 0.88 5.38
N PHE A 86 -17.14 -0.20 4.65
CA PHE A 86 -18.13 -1.25 4.39
C PHE A 86 -18.06 -2.40 5.39
N LYS A 87 -17.12 -2.35 6.33
CA LYS A 87 -16.89 -3.44 7.30
C LYS A 87 -16.71 -4.78 6.60
N ASP A 88 -15.90 -4.77 5.55
CA ASP A 88 -15.74 -5.92 4.67
C ASP A 88 -14.26 -6.11 4.33
N GLU A 89 -13.62 -7.02 5.07
CA GLU A 89 -12.21 -7.35 4.87
C GLU A 89 -11.91 -7.88 3.47
N LYS A 90 -12.90 -8.47 2.81
CA LYS A 90 -12.69 -9.04 1.47
C LYS A 90 -12.31 -7.98 0.45
N ARG A 91 -12.73 -6.74 0.66
CA ARG A 91 -12.33 -5.65 -0.23
C ARG A 91 -10.83 -5.46 -0.23
N LEU A 92 -10.20 -5.55 0.93
CA LEU A 92 -8.75 -5.42 1.04
C LEU A 92 -8.05 -6.63 0.42
N THR A 93 -8.49 -7.83 0.75
CA THR A 93 -7.90 -9.07 0.22
C THR A 93 -8.02 -9.12 -1.30
N SER A 94 -9.20 -8.76 -1.82
CA SER A 94 -9.45 -8.77 -3.26
C SER A 94 -8.54 -7.77 -3.98
N ALA A 95 -8.42 -6.56 -3.45
CA ALA A 95 -7.55 -5.54 -4.05
C ALA A 95 -6.10 -5.99 -4.04
N GLY A 96 -5.63 -6.52 -2.91
CA GLY A 96 -4.26 -7.00 -2.79
C GLY A 96 -3.97 -8.11 -3.78
N ASN A 97 -4.87 -9.07 -3.91
CA ASN A 97 -4.70 -10.17 -4.85
C ASN A 97 -4.65 -9.67 -6.29
N TRP A 98 -5.54 -8.75 -6.64
CA TRP A 98 -5.56 -8.18 -7.99
C TRP A 98 -4.26 -7.46 -8.30
N LEU A 99 -3.77 -6.66 -7.36
CA LEU A 99 -2.53 -5.91 -7.54
C LEU A 99 -1.33 -6.85 -7.69
N ILE A 100 -1.24 -7.88 -6.85
CA ILE A 100 -0.13 -8.83 -6.92
C ILE A 100 -0.16 -9.59 -8.25
N GLN A 101 -1.32 -10.03 -8.68
CA GLN A 101 -1.45 -10.76 -9.93
C GLN A 101 -1.15 -9.88 -11.14
N SER A 102 -1.48 -8.60 -11.06
CA SER A 102 -1.27 -7.71 -12.21
C SER A 102 0.20 -7.41 -12.46
N ILE A 103 1.08 -7.58 -11.47
CA ILE A 103 2.51 -7.36 -11.64
C ILE A 103 3.34 -8.63 -11.53
N GLY A 104 2.74 -9.74 -11.11
CA GLY A 104 3.46 -11.00 -10.94
C GLY A 104 3.71 -11.65 -12.29
N ARG A 105 5.00 -11.84 -12.61
CA ARG A 105 5.38 -12.50 -13.85
C ARG A 105 5.27 -14.01 -13.69
N GLY A 106 4.80 -14.69 -14.75
CA GLY A 106 4.60 -16.14 -14.71
C GLY A 106 3.36 -16.57 -13.96
N ARG A 107 2.55 -15.62 -13.52
CA ARG A 107 1.29 -15.91 -12.85
C ARG A 107 0.21 -16.12 -13.91
N ILE A 108 0.24 -17.30 -14.45
CA ILE A 108 -0.68 -17.62 -15.52
C ILE A 108 -2.05 -17.87 -14.91
N ALA A 109 -3.00 -17.27 -15.50
CA ALA A 109 -4.37 -17.43 -15.07
C ALA A 109 -4.83 -18.86 -15.23
#